data_1606f826bb0cf8b975c5148d61497162
#
_entry.id   1606f826bb0cf8b975c5148d61497162
#
_cell.length_a   1.000
_cell.length_b   1.000
_cell.length_c   1.000
_cell.angle_alpha   90.00
_cell.angle_beta   90.00
_cell.angle_gamma   90.00
#
_symmetry.space_group_name_H-M   'P 1'
#
loop_
_entity.id
_entity.type
_entity.pdbx_description
1 polymer ?
#
loop_
_entity_poly.entity_id
_entity_poly.type
_entity_poly.pdbx_seq_one_letter_code
_entity_poly.pdbx_strand_id
1 'polypeptide(L)'
;MIRSDLDNRLRELGIYSDFYSRKELKALCGMLGEYERLNCLLTGVHEGNRKMVAVTDRRIVILFTSLGGGDVKVIRRASVKDWRFEKKLLFSSLTIETNGGASFTFTNVQGKLKDLFTWAMSEPIPAAE
;
A
#
# COMPACT_ATOMS: atom_id res chain seq x y z
N MET A 1 4.92 -14.47 4.29
CA MET A 1 5.42 -13.74 5.48
C MET A 1 4.59 -14.12 6.69
N ILE A 2 5.18 -14.42 7.81
CA ILE A 2 4.41 -14.68 9.04
C ILE A 2 4.01 -13.36 9.71
N ARG A 3 2.93 -13.41 10.52
CA ARG A 3 2.36 -12.20 11.12
C ARG A 3 3.33 -11.45 12.03
N SER A 4 4.14 -12.17 12.82
CA SER A 4 5.09 -11.53 13.72
C SER A 4 6.17 -10.74 12.95
N ASP A 5 6.60 -11.23 11.79
CA ASP A 5 7.54 -10.51 10.93
C ASP A 5 6.90 -9.25 10.35
N LEU A 6 5.64 -9.35 9.95
CA LEU A 6 4.90 -8.17 9.47
C LEU A 6 4.74 -7.14 10.59
N ASP A 7 4.34 -7.56 11.78
CA ASP A 7 4.19 -6.66 12.93
C ASP A 7 5.52 -5.96 13.27
N ASN A 8 6.63 -6.69 13.26
CA ASN A 8 7.94 -6.11 13.48
C ASN A 8 8.32 -5.10 12.41
N ARG A 9 7.98 -5.40 11.16
CA ARG A 9 8.24 -4.45 10.07
C ARG A 9 7.41 -3.17 10.21
N LEU A 10 6.15 -3.28 10.62
CA LEU A 10 5.31 -2.12 10.89
C LEU A 10 5.89 -1.25 12.02
N ARG A 11 6.48 -1.88 13.04
CA ARG A 11 7.15 -1.15 14.12
C ARG A 11 8.40 -0.43 13.62
N GLU A 12 9.20 -1.09 12.79
CA GLU A 12 10.37 -0.44 12.17
C GLU A 12 9.98 0.78 11.34
N LEU A 13 8.85 0.70 10.63
CA LEU A 13 8.34 1.80 9.81
C LEU A 13 7.61 2.87 10.64
N GLY A 14 7.39 2.62 11.93
CA GLY A 14 6.71 3.57 12.80
C GLY A 14 5.21 3.67 12.61
N ILE A 15 4.59 2.65 12.03
CA ILE A 15 3.15 2.67 11.67
C ILE A 15 2.35 1.52 12.31
N TYR A 16 2.95 0.77 13.24
CA TYR A 16 2.27 -0.38 13.84
C TYR A 16 0.97 0.03 14.53
N SER A 17 0.97 1.10 15.32
CA SER A 17 -0.20 1.54 16.05
C SER A 17 -1.35 1.98 15.13
N ASP A 18 -1.05 2.41 13.92
CA ASP A 18 -2.06 2.85 12.97
C ASP A 18 -2.77 1.68 12.26
N PHE A 19 -2.11 0.52 12.16
CA PHE A 19 -2.62 -0.55 11.31
C PHE A 19 -2.76 -1.91 11.97
N TYR A 20 -2.26 -2.12 13.21
CA TYR A 20 -2.19 -3.44 13.83
C TYR A 20 -3.54 -4.17 13.90
N SER A 21 -4.64 -3.44 14.02
CA SER A 21 -5.98 -4.02 14.15
C SER A 21 -6.71 -4.18 12.81
N ARG A 22 -6.08 -3.80 11.70
CA ARG A 22 -6.73 -3.89 10.39
C ARG A 22 -6.83 -5.34 9.94
N LYS A 23 -8.05 -5.75 9.57
CA LYS A 23 -8.32 -7.14 9.12
C LYS A 23 -7.60 -7.48 7.82
N GLU A 24 -7.27 -6.49 7.00
CA GLU A 24 -6.56 -6.69 5.74
C GLU A 24 -5.15 -7.22 5.94
N LEU A 25 -4.56 -7.04 7.14
CA LEU A 25 -3.20 -7.51 7.40
C LEU A 25 -3.07 -9.03 7.34
N LYS A 26 -4.13 -9.77 7.70
CA LYS A 26 -4.12 -11.23 7.59
C LYS A 26 -3.99 -11.67 6.13
N ALA A 27 -4.77 -11.05 5.26
CA ALA A 27 -4.70 -11.34 3.82
C ALA A 27 -3.35 -10.90 3.24
N LEU A 28 -2.86 -9.75 3.64
CA LEU A 28 -1.57 -9.24 3.19
C LEU A 28 -0.43 -10.20 3.56
N CYS A 29 -0.42 -10.72 4.79
CA CYS A 29 0.56 -11.72 5.23
C CYS A 29 0.61 -12.93 4.30
N GLY A 30 -0.55 -13.41 3.87
CA GLY A 30 -0.64 -14.56 2.97
C GLY A 30 -0.15 -14.25 1.56
N MET A 31 -0.10 -12.99 1.19
CA MET A 31 0.30 -12.58 -0.16
C MET A 31 1.78 -12.21 -0.28
N LEU A 32 2.40 -11.72 0.80
CA LEU A 32 3.78 -11.27 0.75
C LEU A 32 4.73 -12.45 0.69
N GLY A 33 5.67 -12.41 -0.26
CA GLY A 33 6.71 -13.41 -0.39
C GLY A 33 7.74 -13.33 0.73
N GLU A 34 8.53 -14.41 0.88
CA GLU A 34 9.54 -14.51 1.92
C GLU A 34 10.60 -13.41 1.84
N TYR A 35 10.96 -13.02 0.63
CA TYR A 35 11.98 -12.00 0.37
C TYR A 35 11.40 -10.66 -0.03
N GLU A 36 10.09 -10.55 0.02
CA GLU A 36 9.40 -9.30 -0.32
C GLU A 36 9.38 -8.37 0.88
N ARG A 37 9.82 -7.13 0.70
CA ARG A 37 9.94 -6.17 1.78
C ARG A 37 8.81 -5.15 1.72
N LEU A 38 8.01 -5.07 2.78
CA LEU A 38 6.98 -4.06 2.91
C LEU A 38 7.62 -2.72 3.29
N ASN A 39 7.34 -1.67 2.53
CA ASN A 39 7.91 -0.35 2.74
C ASN A 39 6.89 0.70 3.16
N CYS A 40 5.61 0.52 2.87
CA CYS A 40 4.58 1.46 3.28
C CYS A 40 3.22 0.77 3.32
N LEU A 41 2.37 1.21 4.25
CA LEU A 41 0.94 0.93 4.25
C LEU A 41 0.21 2.25 4.36
N LEU A 42 -0.90 2.36 3.67
CA LEU A 42 -1.87 3.41 3.90
C LEU A 42 -3.26 2.89 3.57
N THR A 43 -4.29 3.64 3.94
CA THR A 43 -5.66 3.35 3.54
C THR A 43 -6.26 4.57 2.88
N GLY A 44 -7.19 4.33 1.96
CA GLY A 44 -7.91 5.40 1.29
C GLY A 44 -9.19 4.87 0.67
N VAL A 45 -10.07 5.78 0.28
CA VAL A 45 -11.34 5.44 -0.35
C VAL A 45 -11.18 5.41 -1.86
N HIS A 46 -11.53 4.30 -2.47
CA HIS A 46 -11.52 4.09 -3.91
C HIS A 46 -12.78 3.33 -4.29
N GLU A 47 -13.52 3.85 -5.27
CA GLU A 47 -14.78 3.25 -5.72
C GLU A 47 -15.76 3.00 -4.54
N GLY A 48 -15.84 3.97 -3.63
CA GLY A 48 -16.79 3.94 -2.52
C GLY A 48 -16.39 3.06 -1.35
N ASN A 49 -15.24 2.40 -1.37
CA ASN A 49 -14.79 1.52 -0.31
C ASN A 49 -13.41 1.94 0.20
N ARG A 50 -13.22 1.80 1.52
CA ARG A 50 -11.90 2.01 2.10
C ARG A 50 -11.04 0.79 1.84
N LYS A 51 -9.92 1.02 1.18
CA LYS A 51 -8.99 -0.04 0.77
C LYS A 51 -7.63 0.20 1.41
N MET A 52 -6.90 -0.89 1.64
CA MET A 52 -5.52 -0.82 2.09
C MET A 52 -4.60 -0.82 0.87
N VAL A 53 -3.62 0.07 0.88
CA VAL A 53 -2.59 0.14 -0.15
C VAL A 53 -1.26 -0.23 0.49
N ALA A 54 -0.67 -1.33 0.05
CA ALA A 54 0.63 -1.80 0.54
C ALA A 54 1.67 -1.61 -0.55
N VAL A 55 2.75 -0.91 -0.22
CA VAL A 55 3.87 -0.72 -1.15
C VAL A 55 5.02 -1.60 -0.69
N THR A 56 5.45 -2.52 -1.54
CA THR A 56 6.61 -3.36 -1.28
C THR A 56 7.77 -2.91 -2.17
N ASP A 57 8.91 -3.58 -2.04
CA ASP A 57 10.04 -3.33 -2.93
C ASP A 57 9.76 -3.76 -4.39
N ARG A 58 8.68 -4.52 -4.64
CA ARG A 58 8.38 -5.10 -5.95
C ARG A 58 7.04 -4.65 -6.55
N ARG A 59 6.03 -4.39 -5.70
CA ARG A 59 4.66 -4.16 -6.19
C ARG A 59 3.87 -3.29 -5.23
N ILE A 60 2.73 -2.84 -5.72
CA ILE A 60 1.71 -2.18 -4.92
C ILE A 60 0.53 -3.14 -4.86
N VAL A 61 0.06 -3.44 -3.65
CA VAL A 61 -1.08 -4.34 -3.44
C VAL A 61 -2.22 -3.52 -2.86
N ILE A 62 -3.36 -3.54 -3.54
CA ILE A 62 -4.57 -2.83 -3.11
C ILE A 62 -5.55 -3.88 -2.63
N LEU A 63 -5.88 -3.83 -1.34
CA LEU A 63 -6.70 -4.83 -0.66
C LEU A 63 -7.99 -4.23 -0.15
N PHE A 64 -9.08 -4.95 -0.36
CA PHE A 64 -10.39 -4.65 0.22
C PHE A 64 -10.99 -5.94 0.75
N THR A 65 -11.42 -5.94 2.02
CA THR A 65 -12.11 -7.10 2.60
C THR A 65 -13.48 -6.68 3.11
N SER A 66 -14.47 -7.55 2.92
CA SER A 66 -15.83 -7.35 3.39
C SER A 66 -16.42 -8.67 3.84
N LEU A 67 -17.63 -8.62 4.44
CA LEU A 67 -18.35 -9.82 4.87
C LEU A 67 -18.67 -10.77 3.71
N GLY A 68 -18.90 -10.23 2.51
CA GLY A 68 -19.23 -11.02 1.33
C GLY A 68 -18.03 -11.40 0.49
N GLY A 69 -16.81 -11.18 0.99
CA GLY A 69 -15.59 -11.45 0.24
C GLY A 69 -14.72 -10.21 0.17
N GLY A 70 -13.75 -10.23 -0.73
CA GLY A 70 -12.82 -9.13 -0.88
C GLY A 70 -12.35 -8.98 -2.31
N ASP A 71 -11.51 -7.99 -2.52
CA ASP A 71 -10.91 -7.73 -3.81
C ASP A 71 -9.42 -7.42 -3.63
N VAL A 72 -8.62 -7.84 -4.60
CA VAL A 72 -7.17 -7.63 -4.60
C VAL A 72 -6.75 -7.14 -5.97
N LYS A 73 -6.05 -6.03 -6.01
CA LYS A 73 -5.41 -5.54 -7.22
C LYS A 73 -3.91 -5.44 -6.99
N VAL A 74 -3.14 -5.97 -7.91
CA VAL A 74 -1.67 -5.94 -7.83
C VAL A 74 -1.14 -5.11 -8.99
N ILE A 75 -0.27 -4.15 -8.68
CA ILE A 75 0.42 -3.34 -9.68
C ILE A 75 1.91 -3.52 -9.45
N ARG A 76 2.61 -4.01 -10.47
CA ARG A 76 4.08 -4.09 -10.39
C ARG A 76 4.64 -2.68 -10.33
N ARG A 77 5.59 -2.43 -9.43
CA ARG A 77 6.19 -1.09 -9.32
C ARG A 77 6.83 -0.64 -10.64
N ALA A 78 7.39 -1.57 -11.40
CA ALA A 78 7.96 -1.28 -12.71
C ALA A 78 6.91 -0.81 -13.73
N SER A 79 5.62 -1.07 -13.47
CA SER A 79 4.51 -0.64 -14.35
C SER A 79 3.89 0.69 -13.93
N VAL A 80 4.35 1.30 -12.84
CA VAL A 80 3.88 2.62 -12.43
C VAL A 80 4.54 3.67 -13.30
N LYS A 81 3.71 4.43 -14.04
CA LYS A 81 4.17 5.52 -14.89
C LYS A 81 4.40 6.77 -14.07
N ASP A 82 3.46 7.08 -13.16
CA ASP A 82 3.49 8.27 -12.35
C ASP A 82 2.63 8.09 -11.11
N TRP A 83 2.89 8.87 -10.10
CA TRP A 83 2.05 8.91 -8.91
C TRP A 83 2.07 10.30 -8.31
N ARG A 84 0.99 10.65 -7.59
CA ARG A 84 0.87 11.96 -6.96
C ARG A 84 0.19 11.80 -5.60
N PHE A 85 0.88 12.22 -4.57
CA PHE A 85 0.34 12.26 -3.21
C PHE A 85 0.13 13.74 -2.84
N GLU A 86 -1.12 14.17 -2.77
CA GLU A 86 -1.47 15.52 -2.41
C GLU A 86 -1.86 15.59 -0.94
N LYS A 87 -0.94 16.12 -0.11
CA LYS A 87 -1.21 16.30 1.31
C LYS A 87 -1.98 17.61 1.50
N LYS A 88 -3.22 17.49 1.99
CA LYS A 88 -4.09 18.62 2.27
C LYS A 88 -4.42 18.64 3.74
N LEU A 89 -4.96 19.77 4.23
CA LEU A 89 -5.27 19.94 5.64
C LEU A 89 -6.29 18.92 6.16
N LEU A 90 -7.35 18.66 5.38
CA LEU A 90 -8.43 17.76 5.78
C LEU A 90 -8.45 16.45 5.01
N PHE A 91 -8.29 16.47 3.68
CA PHE A 91 -8.50 15.30 2.84
C PHE A 91 -7.30 15.15 1.88
N SER A 92 -6.35 14.32 2.28
CA SER A 92 -5.23 14.00 1.39
C SER A 92 -5.66 12.98 0.35
N SER A 93 -5.01 12.98 -0.80
CA SER A 93 -5.33 12.06 -1.90
C SER A 93 -4.07 11.46 -2.50
N LEU A 94 -4.22 10.27 -3.07
CA LEU A 94 -3.15 9.57 -3.78
C LEU A 94 -3.68 9.10 -5.13
N THR A 95 -2.96 9.42 -6.20
CA THR A 95 -3.27 8.91 -7.54
C THR A 95 -2.07 8.12 -8.06
N ILE A 96 -2.32 6.92 -8.58
CA ILE A 96 -1.30 6.06 -9.17
C ILE A 96 -1.71 5.79 -10.61
N GLU A 97 -0.82 6.10 -11.56
CA GLU A 97 -1.06 5.84 -12.98
C GLU A 97 -0.09 4.77 -13.47
N THR A 98 -0.60 3.85 -14.28
CA THR A 98 0.20 2.75 -14.83
C THR A 98 0.56 3.02 -16.29
N ASN A 99 1.58 2.34 -16.77
CA ASN A 99 1.99 2.42 -18.19
C ASN A 99 0.91 1.95 -19.16
N GLY A 100 0.00 1.08 -18.68
CA GLY A 100 -1.12 0.60 -19.48
C GLY A 100 -2.30 1.56 -19.56
N GLY A 101 -2.22 2.73 -18.94
CA GLY A 101 -3.26 3.74 -18.95
C GLY A 101 -4.28 3.61 -17.82
N ALA A 102 -4.15 2.63 -16.94
CA ALA A 102 -5.02 2.54 -15.77
C ALA A 102 -4.63 3.59 -14.73
N SER A 103 -5.62 4.12 -14.02
CA SER A 103 -5.43 5.13 -12.98
C SER A 103 -6.24 4.75 -11.75
N PHE A 104 -5.63 4.88 -10.58
CA PHE A 104 -6.24 4.57 -9.28
C PHE A 104 -6.14 5.80 -8.40
N THR A 105 -7.29 6.33 -7.98
CA THR A 105 -7.34 7.49 -7.10
C THR A 105 -7.95 7.10 -5.76
N PHE A 106 -7.23 7.43 -4.69
CA PHE A 106 -7.65 7.18 -3.31
C PHE A 106 -7.84 8.52 -2.62
N THR A 107 -8.98 8.71 -1.97
CA THR A 107 -9.27 9.89 -1.17
C THR A 107 -9.22 9.56 0.31
N ASN A 108 -9.16 10.57 1.17
CA ASN A 108 -9.11 10.40 2.63
C ASN A 108 -7.95 9.50 3.07
N VAL A 109 -6.79 9.64 2.41
CA VAL A 109 -5.57 8.95 2.83
C VAL A 109 -4.93 9.69 4.00
N GLN A 110 -4.09 8.99 4.76
CA GLN A 110 -3.39 9.59 5.89
C GLN A 110 -2.27 10.51 5.40
N GLY A 111 -2.48 11.82 5.50
CA GLY A 111 -1.51 12.81 5.02
C GLY A 111 -0.13 12.68 5.67
N LYS A 112 -0.08 12.22 6.94
CA LYS A 112 1.18 12.02 7.65
C LYS A 112 2.07 10.95 7.02
N LEU A 113 1.51 10.11 6.13
CA LEU A 113 2.24 9.03 5.48
C LEU A 113 2.87 9.45 4.15
N LYS A 114 2.74 10.72 3.75
CA LYS A 114 3.27 11.18 2.47
C LYS A 114 4.78 10.94 2.34
N ASP A 115 5.54 11.25 3.40
CA ASP A 115 7.00 11.08 3.34
C ASP A 115 7.39 9.62 3.27
N LEU A 116 6.71 8.76 4.04
CA LEU A 116 6.95 7.32 4.00
C LEU A 116 6.61 6.75 2.62
N PHE A 117 5.47 7.14 2.06
CA PHE A 117 5.07 6.71 0.72
C PHE A 117 6.08 7.16 -0.33
N THR A 118 6.52 8.41 -0.27
CA THR A 118 7.51 8.96 -1.20
C THR A 118 8.81 8.17 -1.12
N TRP A 119 9.27 7.88 0.09
CA TRP A 119 10.47 7.06 0.29
C TRP A 119 10.26 5.66 -0.30
N ALA A 120 9.12 5.01 0.00
CA ALA A 120 8.84 3.66 -0.48
C ALA A 120 8.84 3.58 -2.01
N MET A 121 8.27 4.59 -2.68
CA MET A 121 8.24 4.64 -4.14
C MET A 121 9.60 5.00 -4.75
N SER A 122 10.50 5.57 -3.96
CA SER A 122 11.84 5.95 -4.40
C SER A 122 12.87 4.83 -4.22
N GLU A 123 12.53 3.79 -3.44
CA GLU A 123 13.45 2.67 -3.22
C GLU A 123 13.66 1.88 -4.50
N PRO A 124 14.89 1.38 -4.74
CA PRO A 124 15.17 0.62 -5.94
C PRO A 124 14.28 -0.62 -6.07
N ILE A 125 13.87 -0.91 -7.29
CA ILE A 125 13.16 -2.15 -7.60
C ILE A 125 14.21 -3.24 -7.76
N PRO A 126 14.11 -4.39 -7.03
CA PRO A 126 15.07 -5.47 -7.20
C PRO A 126 15.10 -5.98 -8.63
N ALA A 127 16.27 -6.40 -9.10
CA ALA A 127 16.40 -6.98 -10.42
C ALA A 127 15.52 -8.23 -10.52
N ALA A 128 14.90 -8.40 -11.67
CA ALA A 128 14.15 -9.62 -11.95
C ALA A 128 15.12 -10.81 -12.01
N GLU A 129 14.78 -11.86 -11.27
CA GLU A 129 15.53 -13.10 -11.31
C GLU A 129 15.03 -14.00 -12.44
#